data_1a90524c945406867ede25821546d3e0
#
_entry.id   1a90524c945406867ede25821546d3e0
#
_cell.length_a   1.000
_cell.length_b   1.000
_cell.length_c   1.000
_cell.angle_alpha   90.00
_cell.angle_beta   90.00
_cell.angle_gamma   90.00
#
_symmetry.space_group_name_H-M   'P 1'
#
loop_
_entity.id
_entity.type
_entity.pdbx_description
1 polymer ?
#
loop_
_entity_poly.entity_id
_entity_poly.type
_entity_poly.pdbx_seq_one_letter_code
_entity_poly.pdbx_strand_id
1 'polypeptide(L)'
;MKILKLPLALTLMLVLSAFVNAATPSLNIGDTVIKMPLAEDVSIDDAITSMKLRANNLNFKLVAYLPLYKELQSMGVKSKRIEIFQFCDARIAKAMIDFNPDFSAYLPCRITLLEGPDGQATLITMNLGMFIESANLPPDLLKQAIHVRDTIQSIMQAGADGDL
;
A
#
# COMPACT_ATOMS: atom_id res chain seq x y z
N MET A 1 -57.96 17.70 -63.33
CA MET A 1 -56.84 18.15 -62.50
C MET A 1 -56.91 17.38 -61.17
N LYS A 2 -56.19 16.26 -61.05
CA LYS A 2 -56.24 15.37 -59.87
C LYS A 2 -55.09 15.75 -58.98
N ILE A 3 -55.40 16.21 -57.75
CA ILE A 3 -54.43 16.52 -56.70
C ILE A 3 -54.09 15.25 -55.96
N LEU A 4 -52.86 14.77 -56.10
CA LEU A 4 -52.33 13.61 -55.46
C LEU A 4 -51.93 13.99 -54.01
N LYS A 5 -52.64 13.47 -53.01
CA LYS A 5 -52.31 13.64 -51.59
C LYS A 5 -51.26 12.61 -51.20
N LEU A 6 -50.08 13.11 -50.88
CA LEU A 6 -48.97 12.31 -50.36
C LEU A 6 -49.13 12.17 -48.83
N PRO A 7 -49.15 10.98 -48.23
CA PRO A 7 -49.17 10.84 -46.75
C PRO A 7 -47.79 11.06 -46.18
N LEU A 8 -47.72 12.00 -45.26
CA LEU A 8 -46.53 12.30 -44.45
C LEU A 8 -46.33 11.17 -43.42
N ALA A 9 -45.44 10.23 -43.71
CA ALA A 9 -45.05 9.18 -42.76
C ALA A 9 -44.12 9.81 -41.68
N LEU A 10 -44.65 10.02 -40.51
CA LEU A 10 -43.92 10.49 -39.33
C LEU A 10 -43.12 9.32 -38.77
N THR A 11 -41.84 9.21 -39.13
CA THR A 11 -40.90 8.21 -38.54
C THR A 11 -40.49 8.68 -37.18
N LEU A 12 -41.11 8.15 -36.13
CA LEU A 12 -40.74 8.32 -34.75
C LEU A 12 -39.47 7.50 -34.44
N MET A 13 -38.30 8.14 -34.51
CA MET A 13 -37.01 7.52 -34.18
C MET A 13 -36.90 7.43 -32.64
N LEU A 14 -37.17 6.23 -32.10
CA LEU A 14 -36.95 5.92 -30.71
C LEU A 14 -35.44 5.86 -30.44
N VAL A 15 -34.84 6.93 -29.92
CA VAL A 15 -33.47 6.94 -29.42
C VAL A 15 -33.47 6.22 -28.07
N LEU A 16 -33.13 4.92 -28.13
CA LEU A 16 -32.88 4.12 -26.91
C LEU A 16 -31.55 4.56 -26.33
N SER A 17 -31.56 5.54 -25.40
CA SER A 17 -30.42 5.93 -24.62
C SER A 17 -30.08 4.77 -23.66
N ALA A 18 -29.14 3.90 -24.08
CA ALA A 18 -28.50 2.95 -23.19
C ALA A 18 -27.69 3.74 -22.15
N PHE A 19 -28.23 3.89 -20.95
CA PHE A 19 -27.44 4.32 -19.79
C PHE A 19 -26.42 3.22 -19.50
N VAL A 20 -25.20 3.38 -20.04
CA VAL A 20 -24.06 2.58 -19.61
C VAL A 20 -23.79 2.99 -18.16
N ASN A 21 -24.27 2.17 -17.24
CA ASN A 21 -23.96 2.28 -15.82
C ASN A 21 -22.47 1.88 -15.68
N ALA A 22 -21.56 2.83 -15.86
CA ALA A 22 -20.15 2.64 -15.56
C ALA A 22 -20.05 2.46 -14.04
N ALA A 23 -20.00 1.21 -13.60
CA ALA A 23 -19.68 0.91 -12.21
C ALA A 23 -18.33 1.58 -11.90
N THR A 24 -18.33 2.53 -10.98
CA THR A 24 -17.08 3.09 -10.43
C THR A 24 -16.28 1.94 -9.85
N PRO A 25 -15.03 1.72 -10.29
CA PRO A 25 -14.21 0.66 -9.72
C PRO A 25 -14.07 0.92 -8.21
N SER A 26 -14.64 0.03 -7.39
CA SER A 26 -14.50 0.09 -5.94
C SER A 26 -13.08 -0.38 -5.59
N LEU A 27 -12.26 0.51 -5.02
CA LEU A 27 -10.96 0.15 -4.48
C LEU A 27 -11.18 -0.74 -3.24
N ASN A 28 -10.76 -2.00 -3.30
CA ASN A 28 -10.72 -2.85 -2.12
C ASN A 28 -9.45 -2.53 -1.31
N ILE A 29 -9.62 -2.16 -0.03
CA ILE A 29 -8.49 -1.86 0.86
C ILE A 29 -7.48 -3.02 0.91
N GLY A 30 -7.94 -4.27 0.84
CA GLY A 30 -7.08 -5.45 0.83
C GLY A 30 -6.07 -5.48 -0.32
N ASP A 31 -6.42 -4.90 -1.47
CA ASP A 31 -5.56 -4.88 -2.66
C ASP A 31 -4.44 -3.82 -2.55
N THR A 32 -4.62 -2.85 -1.66
CA THR A 32 -3.65 -1.75 -1.45
C THR A 32 -2.52 -2.09 -0.48
N VAL A 33 -2.54 -3.29 0.11
CA VAL A 33 -1.57 -3.71 1.11
C VAL A 33 -0.97 -5.08 0.77
N ILE A 34 0.26 -5.29 1.25
CA ILE A 34 0.93 -6.60 1.28
C ILE A 34 0.90 -7.08 2.72
N LYS A 35 0.51 -8.34 2.93
CA LYS A 35 0.47 -9.00 4.23
C LYS A 35 1.39 -10.20 4.20
N MET A 36 2.16 -10.38 5.28
CA MET A 36 3.11 -11.46 5.44
C MET A 36 3.02 -11.99 6.87
N PRO A 37 2.39 -13.15 7.10
CA PRO A 37 2.35 -13.75 8.44
C PRO A 37 3.75 -14.16 8.87
N LEU A 38 4.02 -14.15 10.19
CA LEU A 38 5.24 -14.73 10.73
C LEU A 38 5.19 -16.27 10.60
N ALA A 39 6.34 -16.90 10.41
CA ALA A 39 6.45 -18.35 10.51
C ALA A 39 6.08 -18.83 11.93
N GLU A 40 5.62 -20.08 12.04
CA GLU A 40 5.03 -20.60 13.29
C GLU A 40 6.02 -20.59 14.49
N ASP A 41 7.30 -20.71 14.21
CA ASP A 41 8.40 -20.76 15.19
C ASP A 41 9.07 -19.40 15.44
N VAL A 42 8.59 -18.33 14.77
CA VAL A 42 9.16 -16.98 14.88
C VAL A 42 8.41 -16.17 15.93
N SER A 43 9.12 -15.78 16.98
CA SER A 43 8.55 -14.86 17.97
C SER A 43 8.42 -13.44 17.40
N ILE A 44 7.50 -12.66 17.97
CA ILE A 44 7.34 -11.24 17.60
C ILE A 44 8.64 -10.45 17.81
N ASP A 45 9.38 -10.74 18.88
CA ASP A 45 10.62 -10.01 19.21
C ASP A 45 11.77 -10.40 18.27
N ASP A 46 11.83 -11.67 17.82
CA ASP A 46 12.78 -12.11 16.81
C ASP A 46 12.46 -11.48 15.45
N ALA A 47 11.19 -11.46 15.07
CA ALA A 47 10.75 -10.78 13.84
C ALA A 47 11.16 -9.30 13.81
N ILE A 48 10.96 -8.59 14.92
CA ILE A 48 11.35 -7.17 15.05
C ILE A 48 12.87 -7.00 14.94
N THR A 49 13.63 -7.90 15.56
CA THR A 49 15.10 -7.88 15.50
C THR A 49 15.58 -8.13 14.07
N SER A 50 15.05 -9.14 13.42
CA SER A 50 15.37 -9.50 12.02
C SER A 50 15.06 -8.37 11.05
N MET A 51 13.89 -7.73 11.17
CA MET A 51 13.54 -6.56 10.35
C MET A 51 14.56 -5.42 10.52
N LYS A 52 14.94 -5.11 11.77
CA LYS A 52 15.89 -4.02 12.06
C LYS A 52 17.29 -4.34 11.52
N LEU A 53 17.77 -5.57 11.68
CA LEU A 53 19.05 -6.02 11.15
C LEU A 53 19.07 -5.96 9.63
N ARG A 54 18.04 -6.48 8.97
CA ARG A 54 17.93 -6.46 7.51
C ARG A 54 17.89 -5.03 6.99
N ALA A 55 17.11 -4.16 7.60
CA ALA A 55 17.05 -2.74 7.23
C ALA A 55 18.42 -2.07 7.34
N ASN A 56 19.14 -2.33 8.44
CA ASN A 56 20.49 -1.80 8.66
C ASN A 56 21.48 -2.31 7.60
N ASN A 57 21.45 -3.59 7.29
CA ASN A 57 22.30 -4.21 6.25
C ASN A 57 22.06 -3.64 4.86
N LEU A 58 20.81 -3.22 4.58
CA LEU A 58 20.42 -2.59 3.31
C LEU A 58 20.57 -1.05 3.32
N ASN A 59 21.15 -0.47 4.38
CA ASN A 59 21.27 0.97 4.59
C ASN A 59 19.93 1.72 4.53
N PHE A 60 18.84 1.04 4.88
CA PHE A 60 17.49 1.58 4.92
C PHE A 60 17.10 1.85 6.37
N LYS A 61 17.25 3.09 6.82
CA LYS A 61 17.20 3.43 8.24
C LYS A 61 15.80 3.32 8.83
N LEU A 62 15.70 2.76 10.03
CA LEU A 62 14.54 2.94 10.91
C LEU A 62 14.54 4.39 11.40
N VAL A 63 13.58 5.19 10.95
CA VAL A 63 13.49 6.63 11.24
C VAL A 63 12.45 6.97 12.30
N ALA A 64 11.45 6.09 12.51
CA ALA A 64 10.48 6.22 13.58
C ALA A 64 9.92 4.85 13.99
N TYR A 65 9.45 4.77 15.24
CA TYR A 65 8.82 3.60 15.83
C TYR A 65 7.69 4.03 16.75
N LEU A 66 6.50 3.45 16.54
CA LEU A 66 5.31 3.71 17.34
C LEU A 66 4.77 2.38 17.88
N PRO A 67 4.99 2.06 19.17
CA PRO A 67 4.35 0.93 19.83
C PRO A 67 2.93 1.29 20.26
N LEU A 68 1.99 1.32 19.32
CA LEU A 68 0.61 1.80 19.51
C LEU A 68 -0.11 1.06 20.65
N TYR A 69 0.17 -0.23 20.84
CA TYR A 69 -0.43 -1.00 21.94
C TYR A 69 -0.08 -0.47 23.33
N LYS A 70 1.15 0.09 23.50
CA LYS A 70 1.56 0.70 24.78
C LYS A 70 0.79 1.98 25.07
N GLU A 71 0.54 2.77 24.04
CA GLU A 71 -0.28 3.97 24.15
C GLU A 71 -1.71 3.61 24.57
N LEU A 72 -2.31 2.62 23.91
CA LEU A 72 -3.63 2.11 24.26
C LEU A 72 -3.69 1.59 25.70
N GLN A 73 -2.67 0.84 26.15
CA GLN A 73 -2.58 0.35 27.52
C GLN A 73 -2.50 1.49 28.53
N SER A 74 -1.75 2.56 28.24
CA SER A 74 -1.66 3.74 29.12
C SER A 74 -3.02 4.45 29.28
N MET A 75 -3.90 4.32 28.27
CA MET A 75 -5.28 4.83 28.30
C MET A 75 -6.28 3.84 28.92
N GLY A 76 -5.81 2.70 29.47
CA GLY A 76 -6.68 1.66 30.03
C GLY A 76 -7.38 0.77 29.00
N VAL A 77 -7.01 0.87 27.72
CA VAL A 77 -7.56 0.05 26.63
C VAL A 77 -6.74 -1.24 26.49
N LYS A 78 -7.39 -2.40 26.62
CA LYS A 78 -6.74 -3.68 26.32
C LYS A 78 -6.46 -3.81 24.84
N SER A 79 -5.22 -4.11 24.49
CA SER A 79 -4.79 -4.31 23.10
C SER A 79 -3.77 -5.43 23.01
N LYS A 80 -3.85 -6.22 21.93
CA LYS A 80 -2.76 -7.04 21.43
C LYS A 80 -1.65 -6.14 20.88
N ARG A 81 -0.48 -6.70 20.56
CA ARG A 81 0.64 -5.91 20.02
C ARG A 81 0.26 -5.31 18.66
N ILE A 82 0.40 -4.01 18.57
CA ILE A 82 0.32 -3.21 17.33
C ILE A 82 1.53 -2.31 17.34
N GLU A 83 2.46 -2.53 16.41
CA GLU A 83 3.73 -1.80 16.36
C GLU A 83 3.99 -1.32 14.95
N ILE A 84 4.28 -0.03 14.77
CA ILE A 84 4.49 0.59 13.47
C ILE A 84 5.95 1.01 13.37
N PHE A 85 6.64 0.45 12.39
CA PHE A 85 8.03 0.75 12.07
C PHE A 85 8.07 1.59 10.79
N GLN A 86 8.87 2.65 10.79
CA GLN A 86 9.00 3.54 9.64
C GLN A 86 10.45 3.54 9.15
N PHE A 87 10.63 3.19 7.89
CA PHE A 87 11.93 3.05 7.27
C PHE A 87 12.08 4.05 6.12
N CYS A 88 13.30 4.56 5.91
CA CYS A 88 13.54 5.54 4.85
C CYS A 88 15.01 5.60 4.41
N ASP A 89 15.22 5.74 3.08
CA ASP A 89 16.42 6.37 2.53
C ASP A 89 16.09 7.83 2.21
N ALA A 90 16.68 8.75 2.97
CA ALA A 90 16.39 10.18 2.84
C ALA A 90 16.77 10.77 1.47
N ARG A 91 17.76 10.19 0.76
CA ARG A 91 18.18 10.65 -0.57
C ARG A 91 17.12 10.31 -1.61
N ILE A 92 16.63 9.07 -1.58
CA ILE A 92 15.55 8.63 -2.47
C ILE A 92 14.27 9.41 -2.15
N ALA A 93 13.93 9.57 -0.87
CA ALA A 93 12.77 10.35 -0.44
C ALA A 93 12.81 11.78 -1.00
N LYS A 94 13.97 12.45 -0.87
CA LYS A 94 14.15 13.80 -1.43
C LYS A 94 14.00 13.83 -2.94
N ALA A 95 14.59 12.90 -3.68
CA ALA A 95 14.48 12.85 -5.13
C ALA A 95 13.03 12.67 -5.60
N MET A 96 12.25 11.85 -4.89
CA MET A 96 10.82 11.66 -5.17
C MET A 96 10.00 12.92 -4.90
N ILE A 97 10.23 13.61 -3.78
CA ILE A 97 9.54 14.86 -3.42
C ILE A 97 9.90 15.98 -4.40
N ASP A 98 11.17 16.08 -4.83
CA ASP A 98 11.61 17.09 -5.81
C ASP A 98 10.93 16.87 -7.18
N PHE A 99 10.66 15.62 -7.55
CA PHE A 99 9.94 15.29 -8.77
C PHE A 99 8.44 15.63 -8.66
N ASN A 100 7.80 15.21 -7.56
CA ASN A 100 6.42 15.54 -7.26
C ASN A 100 6.21 15.61 -5.74
N PRO A 101 5.83 16.79 -5.18
CA PRO A 101 5.59 16.96 -3.74
C PRO A 101 4.54 16.00 -3.14
N ASP A 102 3.62 15.48 -3.94
CA ASP A 102 2.58 14.56 -3.47
C ASP A 102 3.16 13.25 -2.91
N PHE A 103 4.39 12.87 -3.33
CA PHE A 103 5.08 11.72 -2.74
C PHE A 103 5.33 11.86 -1.24
N SER A 104 5.35 13.10 -0.69
CA SER A 104 5.50 13.32 0.75
C SER A 104 4.41 12.66 1.59
N ALA A 105 3.21 12.48 1.04
CA ALA A 105 2.10 11.81 1.71
C ALA A 105 2.34 10.30 1.94
N TYR A 106 3.23 9.67 1.16
CA TYR A 106 3.53 8.24 1.22
C TYR A 106 4.80 7.92 2.01
N LEU A 107 5.48 8.94 2.52
CA LEU A 107 6.74 8.83 3.25
C LEU A 107 6.55 9.06 4.75
N PRO A 108 7.37 8.40 5.58
CA PRO A 108 8.27 7.28 5.28
C PRO A 108 7.51 5.97 5.05
N CYS A 109 8.17 4.97 4.42
CA CYS A 109 7.57 3.64 4.24
C CYS A 109 7.32 2.97 5.59
N ARG A 110 6.16 2.32 5.75
CA ARG A 110 5.75 1.71 7.02
C ARG A 110 5.61 0.20 6.89
N ILE A 111 6.04 -0.50 7.93
CA ILE A 111 5.69 -1.89 8.20
C ILE A 111 4.99 -1.91 9.55
N THR A 112 3.76 -2.41 9.58
CA THR A 112 3.01 -2.62 10.81
C THR A 112 3.08 -4.08 11.19
N LEU A 113 3.47 -4.37 12.43
CA LEU A 113 3.31 -5.67 13.05
C LEU A 113 1.98 -5.68 13.79
N LEU A 114 1.13 -6.64 13.49
CA LEU A 114 -0.18 -6.80 14.09
C LEU A 114 -0.33 -8.22 14.66
N GLU A 115 -0.45 -8.34 15.98
CA GLU A 115 -0.75 -9.60 16.66
C GLU A 115 -2.25 -9.89 16.58
N GLY A 116 -2.60 -11.04 16.02
CA GLY A 116 -3.98 -11.54 15.90
C GLY A 116 -4.54 -12.06 17.22
N PRO A 117 -5.85 -12.39 17.25
CA PRO A 117 -6.52 -12.95 18.44
C PRO A 117 -5.92 -14.28 18.91
N ASP A 118 -5.43 -15.08 17.97
CA ASP A 118 -4.77 -16.38 18.19
C ASP A 118 -3.30 -16.28 18.65
N GLY A 119 -2.75 -15.06 18.72
CA GLY A 119 -1.35 -14.82 19.07
C GLY A 119 -0.39 -14.84 17.87
N GLN A 120 -0.86 -15.24 16.69
CA GLN A 120 -0.05 -15.13 15.47
C GLN A 120 0.07 -13.67 15.03
N ALA A 121 1.24 -13.28 14.57
CA ALA A 121 1.45 -11.94 14.09
C ALA A 121 1.60 -11.88 12.57
N THR A 122 1.21 -10.75 12.01
CA THR A 122 1.31 -10.47 10.57
C THR A 122 2.00 -9.13 10.36
N LEU A 123 2.95 -9.08 9.43
CA LEU A 123 3.55 -7.86 8.93
C LEU A 123 2.70 -7.32 7.79
N ILE A 124 2.42 -6.02 7.81
CA ILE A 124 1.56 -5.36 6.83
C ILE A 124 2.25 -4.08 6.35
N THR A 125 2.33 -3.91 5.04
CA THR A 125 2.81 -2.68 4.40
C THR A 125 1.93 -2.27 3.23
N MET A 126 2.12 -1.05 2.74
CA MET A 126 1.47 -0.57 1.53
C MET A 126 1.98 -1.33 0.30
N ASN A 127 1.10 -1.66 -0.64
CA ASN A 127 1.48 -2.23 -1.93
C ASN A 127 2.13 -1.16 -2.82
N LEU A 128 3.44 -0.96 -2.65
CA LEU A 128 4.19 0.04 -3.42
C LEU A 128 4.18 -0.24 -4.93
N GLY A 129 4.02 -1.50 -5.36
CA GLY A 129 3.91 -1.86 -6.77
C GLY A 129 2.78 -1.12 -7.48
N MET A 130 1.58 -1.10 -6.89
CA MET A 130 0.43 -0.36 -7.44
C MET A 130 0.71 1.12 -7.65
N PHE A 131 1.38 1.76 -6.69
CA PHE A 131 1.68 3.20 -6.76
C PHE A 131 2.78 3.48 -7.79
N ILE A 132 3.79 2.62 -7.88
CA ILE A 132 4.89 2.73 -8.86
C ILE A 132 4.34 2.63 -10.29
N GLU A 133 3.44 1.68 -10.55
CA GLU A 133 2.82 1.48 -11.87
C GLU A 133 2.01 2.70 -12.33
N SER A 134 1.34 3.38 -11.38
CA SER A 134 0.51 4.55 -11.69
C SER A 134 1.25 5.88 -11.71
N ALA A 135 2.50 5.93 -11.21
CA ALA A 135 3.20 7.19 -10.95
C ALA A 135 3.90 7.83 -12.16
N ASN A 136 3.96 7.13 -13.33
CA ASN A 136 4.63 7.61 -14.54
C ASN A 136 6.03 8.19 -14.29
N LEU A 137 6.85 7.47 -13.51
CA LEU A 137 8.18 7.92 -13.09
C LEU A 137 9.18 7.90 -14.26
N PRO A 138 10.09 8.89 -14.34
CA PRO A 138 11.28 8.81 -15.21
C PRO A 138 12.12 7.57 -14.88
N PRO A 139 12.89 7.03 -15.84
CA PRO A 139 13.62 5.76 -15.67
C PRO A 139 14.49 5.67 -14.42
N ASP A 140 15.18 6.74 -14.06
CA ASP A 140 16.06 6.76 -12.88
C ASP A 140 15.27 6.75 -11.57
N LEU A 141 14.16 7.48 -11.49
CA LEU A 141 13.27 7.46 -10.33
C LEU A 141 12.48 6.15 -10.24
N LEU A 142 12.07 5.57 -11.37
CA LEU A 142 11.45 4.27 -11.41
C LEU A 142 12.38 3.19 -10.83
N LYS A 143 13.66 3.20 -11.20
CA LYS A 143 14.65 2.28 -10.62
C LYS A 143 14.79 2.45 -9.11
N GLN A 144 14.79 3.68 -8.61
CA GLN A 144 14.86 3.97 -7.18
C GLN A 144 13.58 3.52 -6.44
N ALA A 145 12.41 3.75 -7.03
CA ALA A 145 11.13 3.31 -6.47
C ALA A 145 11.04 1.77 -6.37
N ILE A 146 11.48 1.07 -7.42
CA ILE A 146 11.59 -0.40 -7.42
C ILE A 146 12.55 -0.87 -6.32
N HIS A 147 13.70 -0.22 -6.18
CA HIS A 147 14.66 -0.54 -5.11
C HIS A 147 14.04 -0.37 -3.72
N VAL A 148 13.28 0.70 -3.47
CA VAL A 148 12.57 0.91 -2.20
C VAL A 148 11.54 -0.19 -1.95
N ARG A 149 10.71 -0.55 -2.96
CA ARG A 149 9.75 -1.64 -2.87
C ARG A 149 10.42 -2.96 -2.48
N ASP A 150 11.48 -3.33 -3.19
CA ASP A 150 12.19 -4.60 -2.98
C ASP A 150 12.88 -4.62 -1.61
N THR A 151 13.41 -3.47 -1.17
CA THR A 151 14.01 -3.30 0.16
C THR A 151 12.97 -3.51 1.26
N ILE A 152 11.80 -2.89 1.18
CA ILE A 152 10.71 -3.07 2.15
C ILE A 152 10.25 -4.53 2.19
N GLN A 153 10.10 -5.17 1.03
CA GLN A 153 9.74 -6.59 0.97
C GLN A 153 10.81 -7.49 1.59
N SER A 154 12.10 -7.20 1.35
CA SER A 154 13.21 -7.93 1.96
C SER A 154 13.24 -7.77 3.49
N ILE A 155 12.93 -6.58 4.01
CA ILE A 155 12.82 -6.34 5.46
C ILE A 155 11.67 -7.13 6.04
N MET A 156 10.51 -7.16 5.39
CA MET A 156 9.35 -7.96 5.82
C MET A 156 9.66 -9.45 5.79
N GLN A 157 10.29 -9.94 4.74
CA GLN A 157 10.63 -11.37 4.61
C GLN A 157 11.57 -11.81 5.74
N ALA A 158 12.64 -11.03 6.01
CA ALA A 158 13.53 -11.33 7.13
C ALA A 158 12.78 -11.38 8.47
N GLY A 159 11.83 -10.46 8.69
CA GLY A 159 10.99 -10.49 9.87
C GLY A 159 10.04 -11.68 9.92
N ALA A 160 9.45 -12.05 8.79
CA ALA A 160 8.52 -13.17 8.72
C ALA A 160 9.19 -14.52 8.96
N ASP A 161 10.41 -14.68 8.46
CA ASP A 161 11.20 -15.92 8.57
C ASP A 161 12.06 -15.97 9.85
N GLY A 162 12.21 -14.85 10.57
CA GLY A 162 13.09 -14.78 11.74
C GLY A 162 14.58 -14.81 11.40
N ASP A 163 14.97 -14.42 10.20
CA ASP A 163 16.37 -14.44 9.73
C ASP A 163 17.21 -13.40 10.48
N LEU A 164 18.07 -13.87 11.39
CA LEU A 164 19.02 -13.07 12.17
C LEU A 164 20.38 -12.95 11.49
#